data_9cdc5f560d876813f6b013f9be4e6aad
#
_entry.id   9cdc5f560d876813f6b013f9be4e6aad
#
_cell.length_a   1.000
_cell.length_b   1.000
_cell.length_c   1.000
_cell.angle_alpha   90.00
_cell.angle_beta   90.00
_cell.angle_gamma   90.00
#
_symmetry.space_group_name_H-M   'P 1'
#
loop_
_entity.id
_entity.type
_entity.pdbx_description
1 polymer ?
#
loop_
_entity_poly.entity_id
_entity_poly.type
_entity_poly.pdbx_seq_one_letter_code
_entity_poly.pdbx_strand_id
1 'polypeptide(L)'
;MINNNISVVTITLDDLQGLCKTLNSLAELDTLPREIIVIDGGSNDLINGDIIERFSTKLPQLRITSEPDKGIYDAMNKGRSVCSGSLIHYLNSGDVVFGEPYCQLKVESLLPVQFIDENGNKCGSDKVKLFGTAYNHQGIIFNYDHFPYDLNYKISADYVSILNTFSNGLKALPVVKNGGVEYSLGGVSTKKTIYGSIEMIRALILYRPFYAIFLVPVIILKLLVPRRLRRYILRNFKGNILIKNI
;
A
#
# COMPACT_ATOMS: atom_id res chain seq x y z
N MET A 1 7.20 14.42 18.39
CA MET A 1 6.58 15.56 17.62
C MET A 1 5.38 15.05 16.84
N ILE A 2 4.49 15.93 16.34
CA ILE A 2 3.33 15.54 15.52
C ILE A 2 3.45 16.19 14.14
N ASN A 3 3.35 15.40 13.06
CA ASN A 3 3.18 15.94 11.71
C ASN A 3 1.69 16.14 11.43
N ASN A 4 1.23 17.38 11.50
CA ASN A 4 -0.17 17.76 11.36
C ASN A 4 -0.76 17.56 9.94
N ASN A 5 0.04 17.15 8.96
CA ASN A 5 -0.43 16.97 7.60
C ASN A 5 -0.88 15.54 7.31
N ILE A 6 -0.49 14.54 8.12
CA ILE A 6 -0.61 13.12 7.78
C ILE A 6 -1.69 12.44 8.60
N SER A 7 -2.65 11.82 7.93
CA SER A 7 -3.56 10.81 8.45
C SER A 7 -3.05 9.42 8.05
N VAL A 8 -2.92 8.51 9.01
CA VAL A 8 -2.65 7.10 8.73
C VAL A 8 -3.97 6.33 8.78
N VAL A 9 -4.27 5.60 7.72
CA VAL A 9 -5.44 4.70 7.63
C VAL A 9 -4.95 3.26 7.71
N THR A 10 -5.41 2.54 8.73
CA THR A 10 -5.13 1.11 8.93
C THR A 10 -6.42 0.34 8.82
N ILE A 11 -6.46 -0.68 7.96
CA ILE A 11 -7.59 -1.59 7.86
C ILE A 11 -7.26 -2.93 8.52
N THR A 12 -8.25 -3.56 9.14
CA THR A 12 -8.11 -4.88 9.79
C THR A 12 -9.39 -5.68 9.69
N LEU A 13 -9.27 -7.01 9.71
CA LEU A 13 -10.39 -7.93 9.86
C LEU A 13 -9.84 -9.23 10.48
N ASP A 14 -10.34 -9.60 11.66
CA ASP A 14 -9.93 -10.79 12.43
C ASP A 14 -8.38 -10.94 12.60
N ASP A 15 -7.65 -9.80 12.64
CA ASP A 15 -6.17 -9.76 12.74
C ASP A 15 -5.69 -8.81 13.84
N LEU A 16 -6.05 -9.14 15.08
CA LEU A 16 -5.62 -8.39 16.27
C LEU A 16 -4.10 -8.34 16.41
N GLN A 17 -3.41 -9.44 16.11
CA GLN A 17 -1.96 -9.51 16.23
C GLN A 17 -1.27 -8.59 15.22
N GLY A 18 -1.72 -8.61 13.97
CA GLY A 18 -1.20 -7.72 12.93
C GLY A 18 -1.48 -6.25 13.26
N LEU A 19 -2.70 -5.94 13.73
CA LEU A 19 -3.04 -4.58 14.15
C LEU A 19 -2.12 -4.08 15.27
N CYS A 20 -1.90 -4.89 16.31
CA CYS A 20 -0.97 -4.56 17.39
C CYS A 20 0.46 -4.32 16.88
N LYS A 21 0.93 -5.14 15.93
CA LYS A 21 2.24 -4.98 15.30
C LYS A 21 2.37 -3.63 14.61
N THR A 22 1.36 -3.27 13.81
CA THR A 22 1.29 -1.98 13.09
C THR A 22 1.26 -0.81 14.06
N LEU A 23 0.37 -0.83 15.07
CA LEU A 23 0.26 0.24 16.06
C LEU A 23 1.52 0.41 16.91
N ASN A 24 2.19 -0.69 17.28
CA ASN A 24 3.47 -0.60 17.98
C ASN A 24 4.52 0.13 17.14
N SER A 25 4.63 -0.16 15.83
CA SER A 25 5.59 0.53 14.97
C SER A 25 5.33 2.02 14.84
N LEU A 26 4.06 2.42 14.84
CA LEU A 26 3.67 3.83 14.85
C LEU A 26 3.96 4.50 16.20
N ALA A 27 3.80 3.76 17.32
CA ALA A 27 4.05 4.27 18.67
C ALA A 27 5.54 4.46 19.01
N GLU A 28 6.44 3.88 18.21
CA GLU A 28 7.89 4.00 18.35
C GLU A 28 8.48 5.20 17.60
N LEU A 29 7.68 5.90 16.76
CA LEU A 29 8.13 7.05 16.00
C LEU A 29 8.33 8.30 16.88
N ASP A 30 9.40 9.03 16.66
CA ASP A 30 9.61 10.36 17.27
C ASP A 30 8.65 11.41 16.67
N THR A 31 8.31 11.25 15.38
CA THR A 31 7.35 12.10 14.66
C THR A 31 6.08 11.31 14.36
N LEU A 32 5.07 11.48 15.20
CA LEU A 32 3.76 10.84 15.05
C LEU A 32 2.94 11.49 13.93
N PRO A 33 2.04 10.77 13.25
CA PRO A 33 1.05 11.36 12.35
C PRO A 33 0.02 12.20 13.15
N ARG A 34 -0.72 13.06 12.44
CA ARG A 34 -1.84 13.83 13.00
C ARG A 34 -2.89 12.95 13.68
N GLU A 35 -3.22 11.85 13.02
CA GLU A 35 -4.22 10.89 13.45
C GLU A 35 -3.93 9.51 12.89
N ILE A 36 -4.41 8.50 13.59
CA ILE A 36 -4.38 7.09 13.19
C ILE A 36 -5.83 6.61 13.21
N ILE A 37 -6.33 6.23 12.05
CA ILE A 37 -7.70 5.79 11.83
C ILE A 37 -7.68 4.31 11.51
N VAL A 38 -8.21 3.50 12.41
CA VAL A 38 -8.37 2.06 12.21
C VAL A 38 -9.80 1.80 11.78
N ILE A 39 -9.95 1.13 10.65
CA ILE A 39 -11.24 0.60 10.16
C ILE A 39 -11.18 -0.91 10.30
N ASP A 40 -11.98 -1.43 11.20
CA ASP A 40 -12.20 -2.86 11.40
C ASP A 40 -13.43 -3.30 10.61
N GLY A 41 -13.28 -4.31 9.76
CA GLY A 41 -14.32 -4.83 8.87
C GLY A 41 -15.44 -5.62 9.57
N GLY A 42 -15.54 -5.49 10.90
CA GLY A 42 -16.52 -6.21 11.72
C GLY A 42 -15.95 -7.54 12.25
N SER A 43 -14.77 -7.51 12.82
CA SER A 43 -14.13 -8.66 13.44
C SER A 43 -15.03 -9.29 14.54
N ASN A 44 -14.91 -10.60 14.70
CA ASN A 44 -15.67 -11.33 15.73
C ASN A 44 -15.23 -11.01 17.15
N ASP A 45 -13.95 -10.67 17.35
CA ASP A 45 -13.39 -10.26 18.63
C ASP A 45 -13.53 -8.75 18.82
N LEU A 46 -13.84 -8.31 20.04
CA LEU A 46 -13.96 -6.90 20.40
C LEU A 46 -12.59 -6.20 20.33
N ILE A 47 -12.27 -5.67 19.17
CA ILE A 47 -11.01 -4.95 18.94
C ILE A 47 -10.98 -3.59 19.69
N ASN A 48 -12.12 -3.01 20.05
CA ASN A 48 -12.24 -1.59 20.36
C ASN A 48 -11.71 -1.15 21.75
N GLY A 49 -12.11 -1.85 22.83
CA GLY A 49 -11.84 -1.37 24.19
C GLY A 49 -10.39 -1.51 24.59
N ASP A 50 -9.89 -2.73 24.57
CA ASP A 50 -8.54 -3.09 25.07
C ASP A 50 -7.42 -2.46 24.25
N ILE A 51 -7.62 -2.29 22.92
CA ILE A 51 -6.60 -1.66 22.07
C ILE A 51 -6.52 -0.17 22.33
N ILE A 52 -7.65 0.53 22.42
CA ILE A 52 -7.64 1.96 22.73
C ILE A 52 -6.96 2.20 24.08
N GLU A 53 -7.31 1.43 25.11
CA GLU A 53 -6.68 1.53 26.43
C GLU A 53 -5.17 1.28 26.35
N ARG A 54 -4.75 0.20 25.69
CA ARG A 54 -3.34 -0.18 25.53
C ARG A 54 -2.49 0.89 24.85
N PHE A 55 -3.04 1.57 23.85
CA PHE A 55 -2.30 2.56 23.05
C PHE A 55 -2.60 4.01 23.43
N SER A 56 -3.56 4.30 24.34
CA SER A 56 -4.02 5.65 24.70
C SER A 56 -2.91 6.62 25.09
N THR A 57 -1.90 6.14 25.80
CA THR A 57 -0.77 6.97 26.26
C THR A 57 0.19 7.31 25.12
N LYS A 58 0.51 6.33 24.25
CA LYS A 58 1.49 6.49 23.17
C LYS A 58 0.90 7.07 21.91
N LEU A 59 -0.36 6.75 21.60
CA LEU A 59 -1.11 7.15 20.42
C LEU A 59 -2.45 7.79 20.81
N PRO A 60 -2.46 8.95 21.48
CA PRO A 60 -3.70 9.60 21.92
C PRO A 60 -4.60 10.04 20.75
N GLN A 61 -4.04 10.12 19.53
CA GLN A 61 -4.76 10.44 18.30
C GLN A 61 -5.33 9.19 17.58
N LEU A 62 -5.28 7.99 18.18
CA LEU A 62 -5.86 6.75 17.66
C LEU A 62 -7.38 6.80 17.74
N ARG A 63 -8.03 6.46 16.62
CA ARG A 63 -9.48 6.22 16.53
C ARG A 63 -9.73 4.89 15.86
N ILE A 64 -10.71 4.14 16.37
CA ILE A 64 -11.11 2.83 15.83
C ILE A 64 -12.60 2.89 15.52
N THR A 65 -12.96 2.45 14.31
CA THR A 65 -14.35 2.22 13.90
C THR A 65 -14.47 0.77 13.46
N SER A 66 -15.42 0.03 14.05
CA SER A 66 -15.73 -1.35 13.70
C SER A 66 -17.09 -1.41 13.08
N GLU A 67 -17.16 -1.80 11.80
CA GLU A 67 -18.41 -2.01 11.07
C GLU A 67 -18.17 -2.90 9.84
N PRO A 68 -19.13 -3.74 9.44
CA PRO A 68 -18.99 -4.57 8.25
C PRO A 68 -18.63 -3.76 7.01
N ASP A 69 -17.71 -4.29 6.19
CA ASP A 69 -17.29 -3.69 4.93
C ASP A 69 -17.51 -4.64 3.73
N LYS A 70 -17.35 -4.10 2.52
CA LYS A 70 -17.44 -4.83 1.25
C LYS A 70 -16.06 -5.29 0.74
N GLY A 71 -15.06 -5.35 1.61
CA GLY A 71 -13.67 -5.71 1.33
C GLY A 71 -12.70 -4.58 1.58
N ILE A 72 -11.41 -4.88 1.45
CA ILE A 72 -10.27 -4.01 1.84
C ILE A 72 -10.36 -2.58 1.30
N TYR A 73 -10.81 -2.40 0.06
CA TYR A 73 -10.89 -1.08 -0.57
C TYR A 73 -12.08 -0.25 -0.06
N ASP A 74 -13.16 -0.90 0.36
CA ASP A 74 -14.29 -0.23 1.01
C ASP A 74 -13.86 0.30 2.39
N ALA A 75 -13.17 -0.51 3.17
CA ALA A 75 -12.58 -0.11 4.44
C ALA A 75 -11.59 1.08 4.27
N MET A 76 -10.71 1.04 3.25
CA MET A 76 -9.81 2.15 2.95
C MET A 76 -10.55 3.43 2.57
N ASN A 77 -11.61 3.34 1.76
CA ASN A 77 -12.44 4.49 1.39
C ASN A 77 -13.18 5.08 2.61
N LYS A 78 -13.69 4.22 3.52
CA LYS A 78 -14.29 4.66 4.79
C LYS A 78 -13.26 5.42 5.64
N GLY A 79 -12.05 4.85 5.80
CA GLY A 79 -10.97 5.52 6.52
C GLY A 79 -10.62 6.87 5.92
N ARG A 80 -10.49 6.93 4.57
CA ARG A 80 -10.25 8.19 3.87
C ARG A 80 -11.33 9.24 4.16
N SER A 81 -12.60 8.86 4.18
CA SER A 81 -13.72 9.80 4.33
C SER A 81 -13.72 10.56 5.67
N VAL A 82 -13.04 10.02 6.69
CA VAL A 82 -12.95 10.62 8.04
C VAL A 82 -11.56 11.21 8.34
N CYS A 83 -10.63 11.18 7.38
CA CYS A 83 -9.33 11.83 7.49
C CYS A 83 -9.46 13.36 7.55
N SER A 84 -8.60 14.00 8.35
CA SER A 84 -8.49 15.45 8.47
C SER A 84 -7.12 16.00 8.03
N GLY A 85 -6.15 15.13 7.79
CA GLY A 85 -4.85 15.49 7.23
C GLY A 85 -4.92 15.73 5.73
N SER A 86 -4.06 16.58 5.20
CA SER A 86 -3.94 16.84 3.76
C SER A 86 -3.23 15.71 3.02
N LEU A 87 -2.52 14.85 3.75
CA LEU A 87 -1.83 13.68 3.22
C LEU A 87 -2.36 12.41 3.89
N ILE A 88 -2.46 11.34 3.12
CA ILE A 88 -2.93 10.05 3.60
C ILE A 88 -1.87 8.97 3.34
N HIS A 89 -1.58 8.19 4.38
CA HIS A 89 -0.81 6.97 4.30
C HIS A 89 -1.68 5.76 4.62
N TYR A 90 -1.83 4.83 3.70
CA TYR A 90 -2.49 3.55 3.94
C TYR A 90 -1.46 2.54 4.43
N LEU A 91 -1.56 2.13 5.69
CA LEU A 91 -0.69 1.15 6.34
C LEU A 91 -1.56 0.03 6.92
N ASN A 92 -1.65 -1.10 6.23
CA ASN A 92 -2.55 -2.18 6.61
C ASN A 92 -2.06 -2.93 7.86
N SER A 93 -3.00 -3.60 8.55
CA SER A 93 -2.70 -4.52 9.64
C SER A 93 -1.61 -5.54 9.23
N GLY A 94 -0.63 -5.75 10.11
CA GLY A 94 0.52 -6.63 9.88
C GLY A 94 1.74 -5.97 9.23
N ASP A 95 1.57 -4.82 8.58
CA ASP A 95 2.67 -4.04 8.00
C ASP A 95 3.17 -3.00 8.99
N VAL A 96 4.43 -2.60 8.90
CA VAL A 96 5.06 -1.70 9.87
C VAL A 96 5.83 -0.58 9.19
N VAL A 97 5.89 0.57 9.84
CA VAL A 97 6.83 1.63 9.47
C VAL A 97 8.17 1.42 10.17
N PHE A 98 9.24 1.89 9.54
CA PHE A 98 10.57 1.91 10.14
C PHE A 98 11.25 3.25 9.91
N GLY A 99 12.19 3.61 10.80
CA GLY A 99 12.82 4.94 10.77
C GLY A 99 11.84 6.05 11.09
N GLU A 100 12.00 7.20 10.46
CA GLU A 100 11.16 8.39 10.67
C GLU A 100 10.49 8.86 9.36
N PRO A 101 9.57 8.07 8.78
CA PRO A 101 9.02 8.34 7.46
C PRO A 101 8.18 9.61 7.39
N TYR A 102 7.66 10.10 8.52
CA TYR A 102 6.79 11.27 8.58
C TYR A 102 7.53 12.56 8.95
N CYS A 103 8.82 12.48 9.29
CA CYS A 103 9.61 13.64 9.63
C CYS A 103 9.70 14.61 8.44
N GLN A 104 9.23 15.85 8.65
CA GLN A 104 9.23 16.94 7.65
C GLN A 104 8.46 16.66 6.35
N LEU A 105 7.61 15.61 6.30
CA LEU A 105 6.81 15.28 5.14
C LEU A 105 5.70 16.31 4.91
N LYS A 106 5.65 16.90 3.71
CA LYS A 106 4.70 17.98 3.36
C LYS A 106 4.00 17.79 2.02
N VAL A 107 4.46 16.84 1.22
CA VAL A 107 3.96 16.58 -0.13
C VAL A 107 3.84 15.09 -0.39
N GLU A 108 3.08 14.73 -1.41
CA GLU A 108 3.03 13.36 -1.93
C GLU A 108 4.45 12.82 -2.13
N SER A 109 4.69 11.61 -1.65
CA SER A 109 6.03 11.04 -1.62
C SER A 109 6.02 9.52 -1.75
N LEU A 110 7.15 8.94 -2.13
CA LEU A 110 7.36 7.50 -2.06
C LEU A 110 8.16 7.16 -0.80
N LEU A 111 7.66 6.18 -0.05
CA LEU A 111 8.37 5.51 1.04
C LEU A 111 9.06 4.25 0.49
N PRO A 112 10.32 3.99 0.82
CA PRO A 112 10.96 2.71 0.54
C PRO A 112 10.13 1.56 1.12
N VAL A 113 9.84 0.53 0.30
CA VAL A 113 9.13 -0.67 0.74
C VAL A 113 10.08 -1.86 0.75
N GLN A 114 10.17 -2.53 1.89
CA GLN A 114 10.90 -3.78 2.09
C GLN A 114 9.90 -4.93 2.24
N PHE A 115 10.13 -6.03 1.53
CA PHE A 115 9.30 -7.23 1.66
C PHE A 115 9.84 -8.13 2.76
N ILE A 116 8.96 -8.54 3.67
CA ILE A 116 9.27 -9.43 4.79
C ILE A 116 8.55 -10.75 4.58
N ASP A 117 9.27 -11.86 4.67
CA ASP A 117 8.69 -13.20 4.59
C ASP A 117 8.02 -13.64 5.91
N GLU A 118 7.41 -14.82 5.91
CA GLU A 118 6.71 -15.40 7.07
C GLU A 118 7.65 -15.65 8.27
N ASN A 119 8.96 -15.71 8.04
CA ASN A 119 9.98 -15.90 9.09
C ASN A 119 10.57 -14.57 9.58
N GLY A 120 10.07 -13.43 9.10
CA GLY A 120 10.57 -12.10 9.44
C GLY A 120 11.84 -11.68 8.69
N ASN A 121 12.27 -12.42 7.67
CA ASN A 121 13.47 -12.08 6.90
C ASN A 121 13.16 -11.11 5.76
N LYS A 122 14.07 -10.16 5.53
CA LYS A 122 14.01 -9.27 4.36
C LYS A 122 14.32 -10.07 3.09
N CYS A 123 13.34 -10.17 2.19
CA CYS A 123 13.44 -10.95 0.96
C CYS A 123 13.46 -10.11 -0.32
N GLY A 124 13.39 -8.77 -0.20
CA GLY A 124 13.46 -7.85 -1.32
C GLY A 124 12.93 -6.46 -0.99
N SER A 125 12.89 -5.62 -2.01
CA SER A 125 12.31 -4.28 -1.93
C SER A 125 11.49 -3.97 -3.17
N ASP A 126 10.49 -3.10 -3.04
CA ASP A 126 9.75 -2.64 -4.20
C ASP A 126 10.51 -1.53 -4.95
N LYS A 127 10.17 -1.40 -6.22
CA LYS A 127 10.67 -0.37 -7.13
C LYS A 127 9.52 0.08 -8.02
N VAL A 128 9.51 1.36 -8.40
CA VAL A 128 8.53 1.87 -9.36
C VAL A 128 8.63 1.08 -10.66
N LYS A 129 7.53 0.43 -11.04
CA LYS A 129 7.42 -0.48 -12.19
C LYS A 129 6.53 0.08 -13.28
N LEU A 130 6.42 -0.66 -14.39
CA LEU A 130 5.50 -0.37 -15.49
C LEU A 130 5.59 1.10 -15.94
N PHE A 131 6.81 1.56 -16.22
CA PHE A 131 7.10 2.94 -16.67
C PHE A 131 6.64 4.04 -15.70
N GLY A 132 6.50 3.72 -14.41
CA GLY A 132 6.07 4.67 -13.38
C GLY A 132 4.60 4.54 -13.00
N THR A 133 3.90 3.51 -13.45
CA THR A 133 2.47 3.32 -13.16
C THR A 133 2.17 2.35 -12.03
N ALA A 134 3.17 1.67 -11.48
CA ALA A 134 2.97 0.68 -10.42
C ALA A 134 4.03 0.77 -9.32
N TYR A 135 3.55 0.73 -8.09
CA TYR A 135 4.30 0.63 -6.84
C TYR A 135 3.39 0.04 -5.77
N ASN A 136 3.95 -0.51 -4.69
CA ASN A 136 3.13 -0.91 -3.55
C ASN A 136 2.46 0.33 -2.96
N HIS A 137 1.12 0.34 -2.87
CA HIS A 137 0.35 1.51 -2.43
C HIS A 137 0.67 1.93 -0.99
N GLN A 138 1.07 0.99 -0.13
CA GLN A 138 1.53 1.30 1.23
C GLN A 138 2.89 2.03 1.27
N GLY A 139 3.61 2.07 0.17
CA GLY A 139 4.78 2.91 0.00
C GLY A 139 4.47 4.26 -0.65
N ILE A 140 3.21 4.67 -0.70
CA ILE A 140 2.81 5.96 -1.29
C ILE A 140 2.13 6.82 -0.23
N ILE A 141 2.63 8.03 -0.07
CA ILE A 141 1.90 9.09 0.64
C ILE A 141 1.07 9.84 -0.40
N PHE A 142 -0.23 9.73 -0.28
CA PHE A 142 -1.20 10.34 -1.18
C PHE A 142 -1.62 11.73 -0.68
N ASN A 143 -1.99 12.61 -1.60
CA ASN A 143 -2.81 13.78 -1.25
C ASN A 143 -4.22 13.32 -0.86
N TYR A 144 -4.91 14.06 -0.01
CA TYR A 144 -6.31 13.76 0.34
C TYR A 144 -7.22 13.69 -0.89
N ASP A 145 -6.96 14.51 -1.92
CA ASP A 145 -7.75 14.55 -3.15
C ASP A 145 -7.42 13.44 -4.17
N HIS A 146 -6.58 12.46 -3.79
CA HIS A 146 -6.28 11.34 -4.66
C HIS A 146 -7.55 10.58 -5.09
N PHE A 147 -7.50 9.92 -6.25
CA PHE A 147 -8.61 9.14 -6.78
C PHE A 147 -8.97 8.00 -5.81
N PRO A 148 -10.24 7.91 -5.35
CA PRO A 148 -10.66 6.89 -4.39
C PRO A 148 -10.55 5.49 -5.00
N TYR A 149 -10.55 4.47 -4.15
CA TYR A 149 -10.54 3.09 -4.62
C TYR A 149 -11.88 2.72 -5.25
N ASP A 150 -11.85 2.33 -6.53
CA ASP A 150 -13.03 1.88 -7.28
C ASP A 150 -13.39 0.44 -6.88
N LEU A 151 -14.54 0.24 -6.25
CA LEU A 151 -15.00 -1.05 -5.73
C LEU A 151 -15.40 -2.06 -6.82
N ASN A 152 -15.43 -1.65 -8.10
CA ASN A 152 -15.57 -2.56 -9.23
C ASN A 152 -14.30 -3.40 -9.48
N TYR A 153 -13.17 -3.01 -8.87
CA TYR A 153 -11.91 -3.75 -8.89
C TYR A 153 -11.70 -4.39 -7.52
N LYS A 154 -11.60 -5.73 -7.49
CA LYS A 154 -11.52 -6.49 -6.23
C LYS A 154 -10.10 -6.71 -5.72
N ILE A 155 -9.10 -6.65 -6.62
CA ILE A 155 -7.69 -6.92 -6.34
C ILE A 155 -6.77 -5.76 -6.71
N SER A 156 -7.15 -4.95 -7.71
CA SER A 156 -6.29 -3.94 -8.31
C SER A 156 -6.87 -2.53 -8.27
N ALA A 157 -7.77 -2.22 -7.29
CA ALA A 157 -8.30 -0.87 -7.14
C ALA A 157 -7.22 0.13 -6.71
N ASP A 158 -6.19 -0.31 -5.98
CA ASP A 158 -4.99 0.46 -5.70
C ASP A 158 -4.24 0.87 -6.98
N TYR A 159 -4.08 -0.06 -7.91
CA TYR A 159 -3.49 0.23 -9.22
C TYR A 159 -4.32 1.25 -10.01
N VAL A 160 -5.65 1.14 -10.00
CA VAL A 160 -6.56 2.11 -10.64
C VAL A 160 -6.43 3.49 -10.00
N SER A 161 -6.42 3.56 -8.67
CA SER A 161 -6.21 4.81 -7.94
C SER A 161 -4.88 5.48 -8.33
N ILE A 162 -3.78 4.72 -8.36
CA ILE A 162 -2.45 5.21 -8.78
C ILE A 162 -2.49 5.76 -10.20
N LEU A 163 -3.08 5.01 -11.16
CA LEU A 163 -3.16 5.45 -12.56
C LEU A 163 -3.91 6.77 -12.72
N ASN A 164 -4.96 6.98 -11.94
CA ASN A 164 -5.79 8.19 -12.05
C ASN A 164 -5.20 9.36 -11.28
N THR A 165 -4.60 9.11 -10.12
CA THR A 165 -3.98 10.15 -9.29
C THR A 165 -2.70 10.71 -9.94
N PHE A 166 -1.81 9.84 -10.41
CA PHE A 166 -0.48 10.23 -10.87
C PHE A 166 -0.38 10.24 -12.39
N SER A 167 -0.93 11.26 -13.04
CA SER A 167 -0.90 11.39 -14.51
C SER A 167 0.52 11.42 -15.10
N ASN A 168 1.45 12.05 -14.39
CA ASN A 168 2.88 12.15 -14.76
C ASN A 168 3.72 10.95 -14.29
N GLY A 169 3.08 9.98 -13.64
CA GLY A 169 3.70 8.79 -13.10
C GLY A 169 4.43 9.00 -11.77
N LEU A 170 4.62 7.90 -11.05
CA LEU A 170 5.21 7.87 -9.71
C LEU A 170 6.68 8.30 -9.65
N LYS A 171 7.41 8.23 -10.77
CA LYS A 171 8.83 8.59 -10.82
C LYS A 171 9.11 10.07 -10.54
N ALA A 172 8.08 10.92 -10.67
CA ALA A 172 8.17 12.35 -10.37
C ALA A 172 8.08 12.66 -8.87
N LEU A 173 7.63 11.68 -8.06
CA LEU A 173 7.47 11.88 -6.62
C LEU A 173 8.82 11.83 -5.90
N PRO A 174 9.03 12.68 -4.87
CA PRO A 174 10.20 12.60 -4.02
C PRO A 174 10.19 11.27 -3.22
N VAL A 175 11.38 10.73 -2.97
CA VAL A 175 11.56 9.53 -2.17
C VAL A 175 12.04 9.93 -0.77
N VAL A 176 11.31 9.48 0.25
CA VAL A 176 11.70 9.64 1.66
C VAL A 176 12.97 8.83 1.94
N LYS A 177 13.94 9.43 2.63
CA LYS A 177 15.24 8.79 2.89
C LYS A 177 15.36 8.23 4.31
N ASN A 178 14.60 8.77 5.25
CA ASN A 178 14.78 8.52 6.68
C ASN A 178 13.87 7.41 7.24
N GLY A 179 13.22 6.63 6.38
CA GLY A 179 12.33 5.57 6.81
C GLY A 179 11.55 4.98 5.64
N GLY A 180 10.64 4.06 5.95
CA GLY A 180 9.87 3.35 4.94
C GLY A 180 8.86 2.40 5.55
N VAL A 181 8.46 1.40 4.78
CA VAL A 181 7.47 0.39 5.14
C VAL A 181 8.07 -1.00 4.98
N GLU A 182 7.88 -1.85 5.98
CA GLU A 182 8.05 -3.30 5.88
C GLU A 182 6.70 -3.93 5.56
N TYR A 183 6.59 -4.46 4.36
CA TYR A 183 5.39 -5.11 3.84
C TYR A 183 5.48 -6.61 4.06
N SER A 184 4.54 -7.17 4.83
CA SER A 184 4.44 -8.60 5.14
C SER A 184 3.87 -9.38 3.94
N LEU A 185 4.62 -10.37 3.45
CA LEU A 185 4.15 -11.22 2.34
C LEU A 185 3.12 -12.24 2.85
N GLY A 186 2.16 -12.60 2.00
CA GLY A 186 1.13 -13.60 2.33
C GLY A 186 -0.31 -13.10 2.27
N GLY A 187 -0.52 -11.80 2.05
CA GLY A 187 -1.84 -11.18 1.93
C GLY A 187 -2.66 -11.66 0.71
N VAL A 188 -3.89 -11.16 0.60
CA VAL A 188 -4.89 -11.54 -0.43
C VAL A 188 -4.37 -11.34 -1.86
N SER A 189 -3.59 -10.30 -2.12
CA SER A 189 -3.05 -9.97 -3.45
C SER A 189 -2.09 -11.03 -3.99
N THR A 190 -1.36 -11.74 -3.11
CA THR A 190 -0.43 -12.80 -3.54
C THR A 190 -1.12 -14.06 -4.04
N LYS A 191 -2.35 -14.33 -3.57
CA LYS A 191 -3.13 -15.53 -3.90
C LYS A 191 -3.92 -15.41 -5.21
N LYS A 192 -4.29 -14.20 -5.65
CA LYS A 192 -5.18 -13.95 -6.80
C LYS A 192 -4.49 -13.28 -8.01
N THR A 193 -3.27 -13.67 -8.32
CA THR A 193 -2.41 -13.02 -9.33
C THR A 193 -3.01 -12.93 -10.74
N ILE A 194 -3.72 -13.97 -11.21
CA ILE A 194 -4.33 -13.97 -12.56
C ILE A 194 -5.47 -12.96 -12.63
N TYR A 195 -6.38 -13.01 -11.65
CA TYR A 195 -7.53 -12.12 -11.60
C TYR A 195 -7.08 -10.64 -11.51
N GLY A 196 -6.13 -10.33 -10.61
CA GLY A 196 -5.56 -9.01 -10.51
C GLY A 196 -4.89 -8.53 -11.81
N SER A 197 -4.23 -9.44 -12.56
CA SER A 197 -3.64 -9.07 -13.84
C SER A 197 -4.70 -8.73 -14.90
N ILE A 198 -5.83 -9.41 -14.91
CA ILE A 198 -6.97 -9.09 -15.81
C ILE A 198 -7.53 -7.72 -15.46
N GLU A 199 -7.73 -7.43 -14.17
CA GLU A 199 -8.17 -6.11 -13.71
C GLU A 199 -7.18 -5.00 -14.10
N MET A 200 -5.86 -5.23 -13.95
CA MET A 200 -4.83 -4.29 -14.39
C MET A 200 -4.88 -4.02 -15.91
N ILE A 201 -5.06 -5.06 -16.73
CA ILE A 201 -5.22 -4.90 -18.18
C ILE A 201 -6.44 -4.05 -18.51
N ARG A 202 -7.59 -4.36 -17.87
CA ARG A 202 -8.81 -3.55 -18.03
C ARG A 202 -8.60 -2.09 -17.66
N ALA A 203 -7.94 -1.84 -16.53
CA ALA A 203 -7.63 -0.49 -16.07
C ALA A 203 -6.72 0.26 -17.05
N LEU A 204 -5.65 -0.40 -17.55
CA LEU A 204 -4.76 0.21 -18.55
C LEU A 204 -5.49 0.60 -19.83
N ILE A 205 -6.31 -0.30 -20.36
CA ILE A 205 -7.07 -0.03 -21.59
C ILE A 205 -8.03 1.16 -21.40
N LEU A 206 -8.68 1.24 -20.24
CA LEU A 206 -9.69 2.26 -19.95
C LEU A 206 -9.07 3.62 -19.63
N TYR A 207 -8.06 3.65 -18.77
CA TYR A 207 -7.52 4.90 -18.20
C TYR A 207 -6.21 5.36 -18.84
N ARG A 208 -5.45 4.47 -19.49
CA ARG A 208 -4.15 4.76 -20.09
C ARG A 208 -3.96 3.99 -21.41
N PRO A 209 -4.83 4.19 -22.43
CA PRO A 209 -4.82 3.39 -23.64
C PRO A 209 -3.48 3.41 -24.38
N PHE A 210 -2.78 4.54 -24.38
CA PHE A 210 -1.44 4.64 -24.98
C PHE A 210 -0.42 3.71 -24.28
N TYR A 211 -0.41 3.69 -22.93
CA TYR A 211 0.45 2.78 -22.20
C TYR A 211 0.01 1.31 -22.32
N ALA A 212 -1.28 1.06 -22.53
CA ALA A 212 -1.81 -0.29 -22.70
C ALA A 212 -1.16 -1.01 -23.90
N ILE A 213 -0.87 -0.30 -24.99
CA ILE A 213 -0.22 -0.86 -26.20
C ILE A 213 1.10 -1.57 -25.82
N PHE A 214 1.86 -0.98 -24.89
CA PHE A 214 3.17 -1.50 -24.49
C PHE A 214 3.08 -2.45 -23.30
N LEU A 215 2.21 -2.17 -22.31
CA LEU A 215 2.18 -2.88 -21.04
C LEU A 215 1.32 -4.13 -21.06
N VAL A 216 0.22 -4.16 -21.84
CA VAL A 216 -0.65 -5.35 -21.92
C VAL A 216 0.11 -6.56 -22.46
N PRO A 217 0.89 -6.48 -23.55
CA PRO A 217 1.71 -7.61 -23.99
C PRO A 217 2.69 -8.12 -22.93
N VAL A 218 3.30 -7.21 -22.14
CA VAL A 218 4.22 -7.57 -21.06
C VAL A 218 3.49 -8.30 -19.94
N ILE A 219 2.29 -7.84 -19.54
CA ILE A 219 1.48 -8.50 -18.51
C ILE A 219 1.04 -9.89 -18.98
N ILE A 220 0.59 -10.02 -20.23
CA ILE A 220 0.18 -11.31 -20.83
C ILE A 220 1.37 -12.27 -20.87
N LEU A 221 2.52 -11.82 -21.35
CA LEU A 221 3.75 -12.65 -21.39
C LEU A 221 4.12 -13.12 -19.98
N LYS A 222 3.97 -12.25 -18.98
CA LYS A 222 4.21 -12.59 -17.58
C LYS A 222 3.26 -13.67 -17.04
N LEU A 223 2.03 -13.73 -17.54
CA LEU A 223 1.09 -14.80 -17.17
C LEU A 223 1.40 -16.11 -17.86
N LEU A 224 1.80 -16.08 -19.13
CA LEU A 224 2.06 -17.26 -19.95
C LEU A 224 3.41 -17.95 -19.65
N VAL A 225 4.43 -17.18 -19.25
CA VAL A 225 5.77 -17.71 -19.01
C VAL A 225 5.89 -18.26 -17.57
N PRO A 226 6.20 -19.54 -17.36
CA PRO A 226 6.40 -20.14 -16.04
C PRO A 226 7.43 -19.37 -15.20
N ARG A 227 7.20 -19.27 -13.89
CA ARG A 227 8.10 -18.54 -12.95
C ARG A 227 9.55 -19.00 -13.01
N ARG A 228 9.81 -20.31 -13.28
CA ARG A 228 11.18 -20.87 -13.42
C ARG A 228 11.87 -20.33 -14.65
N LEU A 229 11.17 -20.28 -15.80
CA LEU A 229 11.72 -19.78 -17.06
C LEU A 229 11.94 -18.26 -17.01
N ARG A 230 11.04 -17.51 -16.38
CA ARG A 230 11.24 -16.06 -16.16
C ARG A 230 12.50 -15.78 -15.35
N ARG A 231 12.74 -16.52 -14.27
CA ARG A 231 13.96 -16.38 -13.46
C ARG A 231 15.23 -16.73 -14.27
N TYR A 232 15.17 -17.72 -15.12
CA TYR A 232 16.27 -18.10 -16.01
C TYR A 232 16.56 -16.96 -17.02
N ILE A 233 15.53 -16.43 -17.69
CA ILE A 233 15.65 -15.31 -18.63
C ILE A 233 16.25 -14.08 -17.93
N LEU A 234 15.72 -13.69 -16.74
CA LEU A 234 16.21 -12.55 -15.98
C LEU A 234 17.68 -12.69 -15.52
N ARG A 235 18.13 -13.92 -15.25
CA ARG A 235 19.53 -14.17 -14.87
C ARG A 235 20.49 -14.06 -16.05
N ASN A 236 20.08 -14.51 -17.22
CA ASN A 236 20.96 -14.63 -18.40
C ASN A 236 20.93 -13.38 -19.31
N PHE A 237 19.87 -12.55 -19.23
CA PHE A 237 19.72 -11.34 -20.05
C PHE A 237 19.81 -10.04 -19.21
N LYS A 238 20.82 -9.92 -18.36
CA LYS A 238 21.04 -8.77 -17.47
C LYS A 238 21.23 -7.40 -18.15
N GLY A 239 21.11 -7.28 -19.46
CA GLY A 239 21.41 -6.09 -20.25
C GLY A 239 20.24 -5.31 -20.85
N ASN A 240 19.04 -5.87 -20.97
CA ASN A 240 17.94 -5.22 -21.68
C ASN A 240 16.92 -4.54 -20.76
N ILE A 241 16.66 -3.26 -21.00
CA ILE A 241 15.75 -2.36 -20.23
C ILE A 241 14.32 -2.92 -20.11
N LEU A 242 13.82 -3.65 -21.11
CA LEU A 242 12.51 -4.29 -21.11
C LEU A 242 12.34 -5.36 -20.03
N ILE A 243 13.42 -6.06 -19.67
CA ILE A 243 13.39 -7.18 -18.73
C ILE A 243 13.44 -6.72 -17.28
N LYS A 244 13.94 -5.51 -16.99
CA LYS A 244 13.98 -4.94 -15.63
C LYS A 244 12.60 -4.54 -15.10
N ASN A 245 11.59 -4.42 -15.98
CA ASN A 245 10.23 -4.05 -15.63
C ASN A 245 9.25 -5.24 -15.63
N ILE A 246 9.74 -6.47 -15.86
CA ILE A 246 9.01 -7.74 -15.76
C ILE A 246 9.30 -8.37 -14.39
#